data_7b1fc6a878e9790f93c0bf44dd8caa61
#
_entry.id   7b1fc6a878e9790f93c0bf44dd8caa61
#
_cell.length_a   1.000
_cell.length_b   1.000
_cell.length_c   1.000
_cell.angle_alpha   90.00
_cell.angle_beta   90.00
_cell.angle_gamma   90.00
#
_symmetry.space_group_name_H-M   'P 1'
#
loop_
_entity.id
_entity.type
_entity.pdbx_description
1 polymer ?
#
loop_
_entity_poly.entity_id
_entity_poly.type
_entity_poly.pdbx_seq_one_letter_code
_entity_poly.pdbx_strand_id
1 'polypeptide(L)'
;MALTTGIDTTENKETKVLTILSDTYPNLDCGPGTPIYEMVVRPIAMLWARQDDGVNELVNALNLTNYEDMEAEDLDRLVARFFVNRRSGSQVTGIVRVIFGSKVDIYVSAGEIWEASGGRTYEVQSDHFITAGELPGNDVDGYYVDVAVISTGYGDIFNAVTNDTVTVTGVSSPYVRRAYFLTDTTDGGIIENNFTLYNRTKDFHISLN
;
A
#
# COMPACT_ATOMS: atom_id res chain seq x y z
N MET A 1 -15.87 14.22 -19.76
CA MET A 1 -15.34 14.90 -20.95
C MET A 1 -13.83 14.93 -20.78
N ALA A 2 -13.13 13.98 -21.39
CA ALA A 2 -11.68 13.90 -21.27
C ALA A 2 -11.07 15.11 -21.99
N LEU A 3 -10.31 15.91 -21.27
CA LEU A 3 -9.44 16.90 -21.87
C LEU A 3 -8.27 16.15 -22.54
N THR A 4 -8.50 15.68 -23.76
CA THR A 4 -7.42 15.31 -24.65
C THR A 4 -6.71 16.59 -25.06
N THR A 5 -5.79 17.05 -24.23
CA THR A 5 -4.76 18.00 -24.66
C THR A 5 -3.87 17.23 -25.63
N GLY A 6 -4.08 17.44 -26.94
CA GLY A 6 -3.20 16.90 -27.96
C GLY A 6 -1.78 17.36 -27.61
N ILE A 7 -0.83 16.42 -27.51
CA ILE A 7 0.60 16.70 -27.33
C ILE A 7 1.00 17.62 -28.49
N ASP A 8 1.21 18.90 -28.18
CA ASP A 8 1.63 19.87 -29.18
C ASP A 8 3.13 19.59 -29.43
N THR A 9 3.42 18.88 -30.50
CA THR A 9 4.79 18.52 -30.87
C THR A 9 5.63 19.76 -31.13
N THR A 10 6.95 19.64 -31.07
CA THR A 10 7.87 20.72 -31.41
C THR A 10 7.57 21.32 -32.79
N GLU A 11 7.17 20.47 -33.76
CA GLU A 11 6.77 20.91 -35.12
C GLU A 11 5.54 21.84 -35.11
N ASN A 12 4.54 21.56 -34.28
CA ASN A 12 3.37 22.41 -34.13
C ASN A 12 3.74 23.75 -33.49
N LYS A 13 4.69 23.76 -32.56
CA LYS A 13 5.20 25.00 -31.94
C LYS A 13 6.03 25.82 -32.93
N GLU A 14 6.88 25.17 -33.73
CA GLU A 14 7.60 25.84 -34.80
C GLU A 14 6.66 26.55 -35.79
N THR A 15 5.60 25.84 -36.21
CA THR A 15 4.56 26.42 -37.10
C THR A 15 3.87 27.62 -36.46
N LYS A 16 3.52 27.55 -35.16
CA LYS A 16 2.93 28.70 -34.45
C LYS A 16 3.86 29.88 -34.36
N VAL A 17 5.15 29.66 -34.04
CA VAL A 17 6.15 30.75 -33.99
C VAL A 17 6.36 31.37 -35.36
N LEU A 18 6.43 30.52 -36.41
CA LEU A 18 6.56 31.02 -37.81
C LEU A 18 5.35 31.87 -38.21
N THR A 19 4.14 31.45 -37.88
CA THR A 19 2.92 32.20 -38.17
C THR A 19 2.96 33.57 -37.49
N ILE A 20 3.30 33.65 -36.22
CA ILE A 20 3.44 34.90 -35.47
C ILE A 20 4.49 35.83 -36.13
N LEU A 21 5.64 35.28 -36.52
CA LEU A 21 6.70 36.04 -37.15
C LEU A 21 6.31 36.56 -38.54
N SER A 22 5.67 35.70 -39.37
CA SER A 22 5.20 36.09 -40.70
C SER A 22 4.10 37.14 -40.66
N ASP A 23 3.21 37.07 -39.68
CA ASP A 23 2.16 38.07 -39.50
C ASP A 23 2.73 39.42 -39.03
N THR A 24 3.75 39.37 -38.18
CA THR A 24 4.38 40.59 -37.64
C THR A 24 5.39 41.22 -38.59
N TYR A 25 6.13 40.37 -39.31
CA TYR A 25 7.22 40.79 -40.20
C TYR A 25 7.12 40.08 -41.57
N PRO A 26 6.19 40.48 -42.43
CA PRO A 26 5.88 39.74 -43.67
C PRO A 26 7.03 39.67 -44.69
N ASN A 27 8.03 40.53 -44.55
CA ASN A 27 9.22 40.56 -45.45
C ASN A 27 10.43 39.79 -44.87
N LEU A 28 10.28 39.16 -43.71
CA LEU A 28 11.37 38.44 -43.07
C LEU A 28 11.36 36.97 -43.49
N ASP A 29 12.46 36.50 -44.06
CA ASP A 29 12.61 35.07 -44.38
C ASP A 29 12.92 34.29 -43.10
N CYS A 30 11.92 33.59 -42.60
CA CYS A 30 11.98 32.77 -41.38
C CYS A 30 11.89 31.28 -41.70
N GLY A 31 12.00 30.88 -42.99
CA GLY A 31 11.83 29.47 -43.39
C GLY A 31 12.95 28.56 -42.88
N PRO A 32 12.72 27.22 -42.90
CA PRO A 32 13.71 26.23 -42.48
C PRO A 32 15.04 26.42 -43.20
N GLY A 33 16.15 26.39 -42.45
CA GLY A 33 17.51 26.60 -42.98
C GLY A 33 17.97 28.06 -42.96
N THR A 34 17.12 29.01 -42.60
CA THR A 34 17.56 30.41 -42.40
C THR A 34 18.17 30.60 -41.00
N PRO A 35 19.11 31.55 -40.82
CA PRO A 35 19.67 31.85 -39.50
C PRO A 35 18.60 32.17 -38.44
N ILE A 36 17.53 32.87 -38.84
CA ILE A 36 16.43 33.20 -37.94
C ILE A 36 15.70 31.96 -37.51
N TYR A 37 15.43 31.01 -38.39
CA TYR A 37 14.80 29.74 -38.04
C TYR A 37 15.65 28.97 -37.04
N GLU A 38 16.94 28.76 -37.30
CA GLU A 38 17.81 27.96 -36.46
C GLU A 38 18.15 28.60 -35.11
N MET A 39 18.27 29.93 -35.07
CA MET A 39 18.71 30.65 -33.87
C MET A 39 17.54 31.19 -33.01
N VAL A 40 16.35 31.34 -33.56
CA VAL A 40 15.20 31.94 -32.87
C VAL A 40 14.00 30.97 -32.84
N VAL A 41 13.48 30.57 -34.01
CA VAL A 41 12.26 29.81 -34.11
C VAL A 41 12.38 28.47 -33.40
N ARG A 42 13.39 27.71 -33.77
CA ARG A 42 13.60 26.35 -33.26
C ARG A 42 13.88 26.31 -31.74
N PRO A 43 14.78 27.12 -31.17
CA PRO A 43 14.99 27.17 -29.73
C PRO A 43 13.73 27.60 -28.93
N ILE A 44 12.99 28.59 -29.44
CA ILE A 44 11.75 29.02 -28.79
C ILE A 44 10.71 27.92 -28.84
N ALA A 45 10.52 27.24 -29.97
CA ALA A 45 9.59 26.12 -30.10
C ALA A 45 9.95 24.96 -29.17
N MET A 46 11.24 24.64 -29.03
CA MET A 46 11.74 23.62 -28.11
C MET A 46 11.48 23.99 -26.64
N LEU A 47 11.72 25.23 -26.26
CA LEU A 47 11.42 25.70 -24.89
C LEU A 47 9.92 25.66 -24.59
N TRP A 48 9.12 26.07 -25.56
CA TRP A 48 7.67 26.07 -25.43
C TRP A 48 7.09 24.64 -25.31
N ALA A 49 7.60 23.70 -26.13
CA ALA A 49 7.22 22.30 -26.03
C ALA A 49 7.54 21.72 -24.63
N ARG A 50 8.72 21.99 -24.08
CA ARG A 50 9.10 21.57 -22.72
C ARG A 50 8.21 22.16 -21.63
N GLN A 51 7.78 23.41 -21.79
CA GLN A 51 6.84 24.01 -20.83
C GLN A 51 5.46 23.33 -20.87
N ASP A 52 4.98 23.00 -22.07
CA ASP A 52 3.70 22.31 -22.21
C ASP A 52 3.77 20.87 -21.64
N ASP A 53 4.88 20.17 -21.83
CA ASP A 53 5.10 18.85 -21.22
C ASP A 53 5.04 18.94 -19.69
N GLY A 54 5.72 19.91 -19.10
CA GLY A 54 5.67 20.13 -17.64
C GLY A 54 4.28 20.51 -17.12
N VAL A 55 3.52 21.30 -17.89
CA VAL A 55 2.13 21.62 -17.55
C VAL A 55 1.23 20.40 -17.67
N ASN A 56 1.40 19.58 -18.70
CA ASN A 56 0.64 18.34 -18.88
C ASN A 56 0.94 17.32 -17.78
N GLU A 57 2.20 17.16 -17.38
CA GLU A 57 2.58 16.33 -16.24
C GLU A 57 1.90 16.82 -14.96
N LEU A 58 1.90 18.14 -14.71
CA LEU A 58 1.23 18.71 -13.55
C LEU A 58 -0.30 18.49 -13.58
N VAL A 59 -0.93 18.68 -14.74
CA VAL A 59 -2.37 18.44 -14.93
C VAL A 59 -2.71 16.98 -14.69
N ASN A 60 -1.89 16.06 -15.20
CA ASN A 60 -2.07 14.62 -14.98
C ASN A 60 -1.89 14.24 -13.51
N ALA A 61 -0.87 14.80 -12.85
CA ALA A 61 -0.62 14.58 -11.42
C ALA A 61 -1.72 15.16 -10.51
N LEU A 62 -2.45 16.17 -10.97
CA LEU A 62 -3.57 16.77 -10.23
C LEU A 62 -4.94 16.19 -10.61
N ASN A 63 -5.00 15.34 -11.61
CA ASN A 63 -6.24 14.77 -12.09
C ASN A 63 -6.57 13.45 -11.39
N LEU A 64 -7.49 13.51 -10.47
CA LEU A 64 -7.94 12.35 -9.68
C LEU A 64 -8.47 11.19 -10.55
N THR A 65 -8.89 11.44 -11.79
CA THR A 65 -9.38 10.37 -12.68
C THR A 65 -8.27 9.46 -13.20
N ASN A 66 -7.01 9.87 -13.09
CA ASN A 66 -5.84 9.08 -13.49
C ASN A 66 -5.31 8.18 -12.36
N TYR A 67 -6.14 7.90 -11.35
CA TYR A 67 -5.75 7.15 -10.14
C TYR A 67 -5.13 5.77 -10.43
N GLU A 68 -5.42 5.16 -11.58
CA GLU A 68 -4.87 3.85 -11.96
C GLU A 68 -3.38 3.92 -12.29
N ASP A 69 -2.94 5.03 -12.90
CA ASP A 69 -1.56 5.27 -13.32
C ASP A 69 -0.73 6.02 -12.25
N MET A 70 -1.37 6.45 -11.15
CA MET A 70 -0.71 7.17 -10.07
C MET A 70 -0.01 6.24 -9.10
N GLU A 71 1.18 6.64 -8.66
CA GLU A 71 1.81 6.04 -7.49
C GLU A 71 0.93 6.27 -6.23
N ALA A 72 0.96 5.29 -5.32
CA ALA A 72 0.11 5.32 -4.13
C ALA A 72 0.31 6.60 -3.29
N GLU A 73 1.56 7.06 -3.16
CA GLU A 73 1.89 8.27 -2.40
C GLU A 73 1.34 9.55 -3.03
N ASP A 74 1.35 9.65 -4.36
CA ASP A 74 0.86 10.82 -5.08
C ASP A 74 -0.66 10.91 -4.99
N LEU A 75 -1.35 9.77 -5.12
CA LEU A 75 -2.78 9.70 -4.90
C LEU A 75 -3.14 10.07 -3.44
N ASP A 76 -2.38 9.58 -2.47
CA ASP A 76 -2.60 9.89 -1.05
C ASP A 76 -2.45 11.40 -0.78
N ARG A 77 -1.44 12.06 -1.35
CA ARG A 77 -1.26 13.51 -1.26
C ARG A 77 -2.41 14.28 -1.90
N LEU A 78 -2.92 13.76 -3.01
CA LEU A 78 -4.02 14.39 -3.74
C LEU A 78 -5.35 14.30 -2.96
N VAL A 79 -5.69 13.10 -2.46
CA VAL A 79 -6.94 12.88 -1.71
C VAL A 79 -6.92 13.50 -0.31
N ALA A 80 -5.75 13.67 0.29
CA ALA A 80 -5.59 14.37 1.58
C ALA A 80 -6.09 15.81 1.52
N ARG A 81 -6.07 16.46 0.35
CA ARG A 81 -6.65 17.81 0.13
C ARG A 81 -8.17 17.83 0.33
N PHE A 82 -8.82 16.68 0.20
CA PHE A 82 -10.25 16.48 0.44
C PHE A 82 -10.54 15.91 1.82
N PHE A 83 -9.55 15.93 2.74
CA PHE A 83 -9.64 15.35 4.08
C PHE A 83 -9.90 13.84 4.10
N VAL A 84 -9.55 13.16 3.03
CA VAL A 84 -9.64 11.71 2.90
C VAL A 84 -8.24 11.12 3.00
N ASN A 85 -8.05 10.16 3.91
CA ASN A 85 -6.79 9.44 4.05
C ASN A 85 -7.00 7.97 3.68
N ARG A 86 -5.98 7.34 3.09
CA ARG A 86 -5.99 5.89 2.81
C ARG A 86 -6.19 5.12 4.11
N ARG A 87 -7.04 4.11 4.06
CA ARG A 87 -7.18 3.17 5.18
C ARG A 87 -5.96 2.27 5.20
N SER A 88 -5.23 2.28 6.32
CA SER A 88 -4.19 1.31 6.58
C SER A 88 -4.82 -0.06 6.81
N GLY A 89 -4.18 -1.13 6.34
CA GLY A 89 -4.56 -2.47 6.74
C GLY A 89 -4.46 -2.65 8.25
N SER A 90 -5.13 -3.66 8.77
CA SER A 90 -5.02 -4.08 10.16
C SER A 90 -4.32 -5.43 10.27
N GLN A 91 -3.53 -5.58 11.33
CA GLN A 91 -2.97 -6.85 11.73
C GLN A 91 -4.03 -7.68 12.45
N VAL A 92 -3.90 -8.99 12.36
CA VAL A 92 -4.77 -9.94 13.06
C VAL A 92 -4.25 -10.17 14.46
N THR A 93 -5.14 -10.10 15.44
CA THR A 93 -4.84 -10.50 16.82
C THR A 93 -5.57 -11.80 17.14
N GLY A 94 -4.93 -12.69 17.89
CA GLY A 94 -5.52 -13.97 18.22
C GLY A 94 -4.90 -14.59 19.46
N ILE A 95 -5.51 -15.67 19.91
CA ILE A 95 -5.01 -16.50 21.02
C ILE A 95 -4.69 -17.88 20.49
N VAL A 96 -3.44 -18.27 20.66
CA VAL A 96 -2.94 -19.62 20.33
C VAL A 96 -2.85 -20.42 21.61
N ARG A 97 -3.52 -21.57 21.63
CA ARG A 97 -3.38 -22.55 22.70
C ARG A 97 -2.29 -23.55 22.38
N VAL A 98 -1.27 -23.61 23.23
CA VAL A 98 -0.19 -24.59 23.14
C VAL A 98 -0.43 -25.68 24.17
N ILE A 99 -0.50 -26.94 23.72
CA ILE A 99 -0.75 -28.12 24.55
C ILE A 99 0.57 -28.90 24.74
N PHE A 100 0.85 -29.23 25.99
CA PHE A 100 2.01 -29.98 26.44
C PHE A 100 1.61 -31.38 26.92
N GLY A 101 2.47 -32.35 26.71
CA GLY A 101 2.27 -33.73 27.14
C GLY A 101 2.60 -33.98 28.60
N SER A 102 3.28 -33.06 29.28
CA SER A 102 3.72 -33.19 30.66
C SER A 102 3.74 -31.83 31.35
N LYS A 103 3.64 -31.86 32.70
CA LYS A 103 3.86 -30.64 33.50
C LYS A 103 5.31 -30.27 33.50
N VAL A 104 5.64 -29.13 32.91
CA VAL A 104 6.99 -28.58 32.83
C VAL A 104 6.91 -27.06 32.99
N ASP A 105 8.00 -26.45 33.43
CA ASP A 105 8.11 -25.01 33.41
C ASP A 105 8.14 -24.54 31.94
N ILE A 106 7.33 -23.54 31.64
CA ILE A 106 7.18 -23.03 30.26
C ILE A 106 7.69 -21.59 30.24
N TYR A 107 8.52 -21.31 29.26
CA TYR A 107 8.93 -19.96 28.94
C TYR A 107 8.65 -19.70 27.44
N VAL A 108 7.93 -18.63 27.15
CA VAL A 108 7.67 -18.13 25.80
C VAL A 108 8.04 -16.64 25.81
N SER A 109 8.90 -16.25 24.91
CA SER A 109 9.36 -14.86 24.84
C SER A 109 8.47 -14.02 23.92
N ALA A 110 8.25 -12.77 24.28
CA ALA A 110 7.71 -11.79 23.36
C ALA A 110 8.63 -11.64 22.14
N GLY A 111 8.03 -11.43 20.96
CA GLY A 111 8.77 -11.31 19.71
C GLY A 111 9.09 -12.64 19.02
N GLU A 112 8.76 -13.79 19.63
CA GLU A 112 8.89 -15.08 18.95
C GLU A 112 7.90 -15.16 17.77
N ILE A 113 8.36 -15.69 16.64
CA ILE A 113 7.55 -15.83 15.43
C ILE A 113 7.12 -17.29 15.28
N TRP A 114 5.82 -17.50 15.26
CA TRP A 114 5.17 -18.78 15.06
C TRP A 114 4.51 -18.85 13.70
N GLU A 115 4.50 -20.00 13.09
CA GLU A 115 3.95 -20.22 11.75
C GLU A 115 2.66 -21.05 11.83
N ALA A 116 1.57 -20.49 11.31
CA ALA A 116 0.31 -21.20 11.14
C ALA A 116 0.23 -21.87 9.75
N SER A 117 -0.80 -22.68 9.55
CA SER A 117 -1.06 -23.34 8.28
C SER A 117 -1.11 -22.32 7.13
N GLY A 118 -0.55 -22.68 5.95
CA GLY A 118 -0.46 -21.79 4.79
C GLY A 118 0.66 -20.76 4.83
N GLY A 119 1.65 -20.91 5.74
CA GLY A 119 2.82 -20.02 5.81
C GLY A 119 2.53 -18.66 6.47
N ARG A 120 1.42 -18.51 7.17
CA ARG A 120 1.06 -17.29 7.91
C ARG A 120 1.88 -17.20 9.18
N THR A 121 2.48 -16.06 9.43
CA THR A 121 3.36 -15.85 10.58
C THR A 121 2.75 -14.87 11.58
N TYR A 122 2.94 -15.19 12.86
CA TYR A 122 2.43 -14.43 13.99
C TYR A 122 3.52 -14.23 15.02
N GLU A 123 3.54 -13.08 15.63
CA GLU A 123 4.50 -12.69 16.68
C GLU A 123 3.84 -12.76 18.05
N VAL A 124 4.52 -13.33 19.03
CA VAL A 124 4.09 -13.38 20.43
C VAL A 124 4.14 -11.98 21.03
N GLN A 125 3.04 -11.55 21.63
CA GLN A 125 2.89 -10.20 22.14
C GLN A 125 3.53 -9.95 23.50
N SER A 126 3.66 -10.97 24.32
CA SER A 126 4.15 -10.82 25.69
C SER A 126 4.91 -12.04 26.18
N ASP A 127 5.82 -11.84 27.12
CA ASP A 127 6.51 -12.93 27.80
C ASP A 127 5.51 -13.73 28.66
N HIS A 128 5.62 -15.05 28.58
CA HIS A 128 4.88 -15.97 29.43
C HIS A 128 5.88 -16.87 30.18
N PHE A 129 5.87 -16.79 31.50
CA PHE A 129 6.56 -17.74 32.35
C PHE A 129 5.53 -18.38 33.28
N ILE A 130 5.35 -19.71 33.15
CA ILE A 130 4.40 -20.48 33.94
C ILE A 130 5.13 -21.70 34.52
N THR A 131 5.08 -21.83 35.82
CA THR A 131 5.71 -22.97 36.49
C THR A 131 4.86 -24.25 36.29
N ALA A 132 5.50 -25.39 36.33
CA ALA A 132 4.84 -26.69 36.17
C ALA A 132 3.65 -26.89 37.12
N GLY A 133 3.70 -26.27 38.32
CA GLY A 133 2.61 -26.36 39.30
C GLY A 133 1.36 -25.59 38.95
N GLU A 134 1.51 -24.55 38.17
CA GLU A 134 0.43 -23.58 37.80
C GLU A 134 -0.22 -23.91 36.43
N LEU A 135 0.38 -24.84 35.65
CA LEU A 135 -0.17 -25.22 34.36
C LEU A 135 -1.56 -25.83 34.46
N PRO A 136 -2.57 -25.23 33.81
CA PRO A 136 -3.90 -25.81 33.74
C PRO A 136 -3.91 -27.03 32.83
N GLY A 137 -4.85 -27.94 33.08
CA GLY A 137 -5.04 -29.17 32.31
C GLY A 137 -4.96 -30.43 33.14
N ASN A 138 -4.87 -31.59 32.46
CA ASN A 138 -4.78 -32.91 33.07
C ASN A 138 -3.91 -33.85 32.23
N ASP A 139 -3.62 -35.03 32.76
CA ASP A 139 -2.75 -36.01 32.09
C ASP A 139 -3.37 -36.60 30.80
N VAL A 140 -4.69 -36.53 30.67
CA VAL A 140 -5.40 -37.12 29.51
C VAL A 140 -5.40 -36.14 28.32
N ASP A 141 -5.87 -34.93 28.57
CA ASP A 141 -6.02 -33.89 27.52
C ASP A 141 -4.74 -33.11 27.29
N GLY A 142 -3.82 -33.17 28.23
CA GLY A 142 -2.60 -32.41 28.30
C GLY A 142 -2.73 -31.14 29.12
N TYR A 143 -1.60 -30.47 29.27
CA TYR A 143 -1.45 -29.17 29.96
C TYR A 143 -1.35 -28.07 28.94
N TYR A 144 -1.88 -26.88 29.20
CA TYR A 144 -1.91 -25.85 28.16
C TYR A 144 -1.53 -24.46 28.68
N VAL A 145 -1.12 -23.63 27.74
CA VAL A 145 -0.96 -22.18 27.88
C VAL A 145 -1.64 -21.48 26.71
N ASP A 146 -2.33 -20.39 27.01
CA ASP A 146 -2.93 -19.52 26.02
C ASP A 146 -2.04 -18.28 25.82
N VAL A 147 -1.56 -18.11 24.60
CA VAL A 147 -0.59 -17.05 24.23
C VAL A 147 -1.22 -16.10 23.23
N ALA A 148 -1.18 -14.80 23.56
CA ALA A 148 -1.64 -13.77 22.65
C ALA A 148 -0.61 -13.53 21.55
N VAL A 149 -1.08 -13.55 20.30
CA VAL A 149 -0.26 -13.34 19.11
C VAL A 149 -0.84 -12.27 18.21
N ILE A 150 0.02 -11.64 17.41
CA ILE A 150 -0.35 -10.67 16.37
C ILE A 150 0.28 -11.11 15.04
N SER A 151 -0.43 -10.93 13.92
CA SER A 151 0.14 -11.27 12.62
C SER A 151 1.33 -10.37 12.28
N THR A 152 2.35 -10.92 11.63
CA THR A 152 3.50 -10.12 11.18
C THR A 152 3.19 -9.24 9.98
N GLY A 153 2.10 -9.53 9.27
CA GLY A 153 1.62 -8.76 8.12
C GLY A 153 0.18 -8.28 8.30
N TYR A 154 -0.26 -7.51 7.32
CA TYR A 154 -1.61 -6.93 7.25
C TYR A 154 -2.48 -7.73 6.29
N GLY A 155 -3.78 -7.71 6.52
CA GLY A 155 -4.76 -8.24 5.59
C GLY A 155 -5.54 -9.43 6.11
N ASP A 156 -6.62 -9.72 5.43
CA ASP A 156 -7.55 -10.82 5.70
C ASP A 156 -6.93 -12.21 5.48
N ILE A 157 -5.83 -12.28 4.69
CA ILE A 157 -5.06 -13.50 4.48
C ILE A 157 -4.49 -14.08 5.78
N PHE A 158 -4.29 -13.22 6.79
CA PHE A 158 -3.82 -13.63 8.13
C PHE A 158 -4.95 -14.03 9.06
N ASN A 159 -6.22 -13.93 8.66
CA ASN A 159 -7.32 -14.42 9.49
C ASN A 159 -7.20 -15.94 9.66
N ALA A 160 -7.28 -16.38 10.90
CA ALA A 160 -7.20 -17.78 11.29
C ALA A 160 -8.58 -18.31 11.68
N VAL A 161 -8.79 -19.59 11.47
CA VAL A 161 -9.99 -20.30 11.88
C VAL A 161 -9.70 -21.09 13.15
N THR A 162 -10.71 -21.28 13.97
CA THR A 162 -10.63 -22.13 15.18
C THR A 162 -10.02 -23.51 14.85
N ASN A 163 -9.09 -23.94 15.66
CA ASN A 163 -8.27 -25.17 15.49
C ASN A 163 -7.28 -25.15 14.32
N ASP A 164 -7.05 -23.99 13.70
CA ASP A 164 -5.97 -23.85 12.75
C ASP A 164 -4.61 -24.10 13.42
N THR A 165 -3.84 -25.04 12.86
CA THR A 165 -2.61 -25.53 13.50
C THR A 165 -1.48 -24.52 13.41
N VAL A 166 -0.71 -24.40 14.49
CA VAL A 166 0.43 -23.50 14.61
C VAL A 166 1.70 -24.28 14.94
N THR A 167 2.75 -24.05 14.20
CA THR A 167 4.10 -24.53 14.52
C THR A 167 4.77 -23.53 15.44
N VAL A 168 5.08 -23.98 16.65
CA VAL A 168 5.64 -23.15 17.72
C VAL A 168 7.16 -23.31 17.70
N THR A 169 7.86 -22.19 17.66
CA THR A 169 9.33 -22.12 17.79
C THR A 169 9.66 -21.39 19.08
N GLY A 170 10.86 -21.64 19.64
CA GLY A 170 11.33 -20.90 20.82
C GLY A 170 10.77 -21.34 22.17
N VAL A 171 9.71 -22.14 22.19
CA VAL A 171 9.19 -22.69 23.44
C VAL A 171 10.20 -23.68 24.04
N SER A 172 10.65 -23.43 25.24
CA SER A 172 11.72 -24.17 25.91
C SER A 172 11.36 -25.60 26.32
N SER A 173 10.28 -26.15 25.77
CA SER A 173 9.81 -27.48 26.11
C SER A 173 9.78 -28.44 24.92
N PRO A 174 10.46 -29.60 25.00
CA PRO A 174 10.34 -30.65 23.99
C PRO A 174 8.99 -31.40 24.05
N TYR A 175 8.10 -31.04 24.97
CA TYR A 175 6.86 -31.72 25.23
C TYR A 175 5.63 -31.10 24.57
N VAL A 176 5.79 -30.16 23.65
CA VAL A 176 4.69 -29.60 22.87
C VAL A 176 4.08 -30.71 22.02
N ARG A 177 2.79 -30.97 22.24
CA ARG A 177 2.01 -31.94 21.44
C ARG A 177 1.38 -31.28 20.22
N ARG A 178 0.78 -30.12 20.42
CA ARG A 178 0.13 -29.33 19.36
C ARG A 178 -0.07 -27.90 19.80
N ALA A 179 -0.19 -27.01 18.82
CA ALA A 179 -0.68 -25.66 19.06
C ALA A 179 -1.72 -25.29 18.00
N TYR A 180 -2.71 -24.50 18.36
CA TYR A 180 -3.79 -24.11 17.46
C TYR A 180 -4.48 -22.82 17.92
N PHE A 181 -5.15 -22.14 17.00
CA PHE A 181 -5.97 -20.99 17.32
C PHE A 181 -7.22 -21.39 18.10
N LEU A 182 -7.46 -20.69 19.20
CA LEU A 182 -8.59 -20.97 20.09
C LEU A 182 -9.93 -20.51 19.52
N THR A 183 -9.92 -19.40 18.78
CA THR A 183 -11.09 -18.75 18.18
C THR A 183 -10.78 -18.28 16.77
N ASP A 184 -11.84 -18.11 15.98
CA ASP A 184 -11.72 -17.43 14.69
C ASP A 184 -11.25 -15.99 14.90
N THR A 185 -10.40 -15.51 13.98
CA THR A 185 -9.95 -14.13 13.94
C THR A 185 -10.48 -13.46 12.68
N THR A 186 -10.95 -12.22 12.78
CA THR A 186 -11.56 -11.47 11.67
C THR A 186 -11.02 -10.04 11.56
N ASP A 187 -9.99 -9.73 12.33
CA ASP A 187 -9.46 -8.34 12.45
C ASP A 187 -8.57 -7.91 11.28
N GLY A 188 -8.17 -8.88 10.45
CA GLY A 188 -7.30 -8.62 9.31
C GLY A 188 -7.98 -7.78 8.25
N GLY A 189 -7.47 -6.61 8.00
CA GLY A 189 -7.92 -5.70 6.95
C GLY A 189 -6.84 -5.43 5.91
N ILE A 190 -7.21 -5.44 4.64
CA ILE A 190 -6.30 -5.12 3.53
C ILE A 190 -6.06 -3.61 3.46
N ILE A 191 -4.83 -3.20 3.11
CA ILE A 191 -4.55 -1.81 2.77
C ILE A 191 -5.43 -1.40 1.58
N GLU A 192 -6.09 -0.26 1.71
CA GLU A 192 -6.97 0.25 0.67
C GLU A 192 -6.21 0.51 -0.63
N ASN A 193 -6.68 -0.08 -1.74
CA ASN A 193 -6.09 0.14 -3.05
C ASN A 193 -6.52 1.50 -3.66
N ASN A 194 -5.84 1.94 -4.74
CA ASN A 194 -6.11 3.21 -5.40
C ASN A 194 -7.56 3.35 -5.88
N PHE A 195 -8.14 2.27 -6.45
CA PHE A 195 -9.52 2.27 -6.94
C PHE A 195 -10.54 2.52 -5.82
N THR A 196 -10.38 1.82 -4.69
CA THR A 196 -11.29 1.96 -3.54
C THR A 196 -11.15 3.33 -2.90
N LEU A 197 -9.93 3.83 -2.75
CA LEU A 197 -9.64 5.17 -2.24
C LEU A 197 -10.25 6.26 -3.12
N TYR A 198 -10.10 6.15 -4.44
CA TYR A 198 -10.70 7.07 -5.41
C TYR A 198 -12.23 7.10 -5.29
N ASN A 199 -12.89 5.93 -5.30
CA ASN A 199 -14.35 5.87 -5.20
C ASN A 199 -14.85 6.45 -3.87
N ARG A 200 -14.21 6.15 -2.76
CA ARG A 200 -14.56 6.70 -1.45
C ARG A 200 -14.38 8.22 -1.40
N THR A 201 -13.33 8.74 -2.04
CA THR A 201 -13.12 10.20 -2.15
C THR A 201 -14.21 10.86 -2.98
N LYS A 202 -14.58 10.25 -4.09
CA LYS A 202 -15.66 10.69 -4.96
C LYS A 202 -17.01 10.71 -4.22
N ASP A 203 -17.34 9.63 -3.50
CA ASP A 203 -18.58 9.51 -2.75
C ASP A 203 -18.65 10.54 -1.60
N PHE A 204 -17.53 10.75 -0.92
CA PHE A 204 -17.42 11.79 0.09
C PHE A 204 -17.69 13.19 -0.49
N HIS A 205 -17.14 13.48 -1.66
CA HIS A 205 -17.34 14.79 -2.31
C HIS A 205 -18.79 14.98 -2.79
N ILE A 206 -19.45 13.93 -3.28
CA ILE A 206 -20.86 13.96 -3.66
C ILE A 206 -21.75 14.17 -2.43
N SER A 207 -21.40 13.63 -1.27
CA SER A 207 -22.18 13.77 -0.04
C SER A 207 -22.12 15.18 0.58
N LEU A 208 -21.18 16.01 0.15
CA LEU A 208 -21.01 17.40 0.62
C LEU A 208 -21.80 18.41 -0.21
N ASN A 209 -22.37 18.03 -1.35
CA ASN A 209 -23.17 18.85 -2.24
C ASN A 209 -24.65 18.46 -2.18
#